data_b83654aae7b976f4f23cedac96397202
#
_entry.id   b83654aae7b976f4f23cedac96397202
#
_cell.length_a   1.000
_cell.length_b   1.000
_cell.length_c   1.000
_cell.angle_alpha   90.00
_cell.angle_beta   90.00
_cell.angle_gamma   90.00
#
_symmetry.space_group_name_H-M   'P 1'
#
loop_
_entity.id
_entity.type
_entity.pdbx_description
1 polymer ?
#
loop_
_entity_poly.entity_id
_entity_poly.type
_entity_poly.pdbx_seq_one_letter_code
_entity_poly.pdbx_strand_id
1 'polypeptide(L)'
;DTARSRGLGDVYKRQDGDYAGQKSGQIVGWMSIKPIIMHVIVMDDSNIKSVTDLKGKRVGMGQPGGTSMLDADFLMRTAGLEPGKDFKDFRVKLPAMVDMLGNGQLDALIWNGSPPMPPVIKLKSQHKVRILDIPRDLSAKIRKASPAYTEGDLPANTYADQPNEVMSFRLGNVLLIKSSVPEDIVYQATKAVMENLDFMGTVHPAWKKVSKDGIINGFTIPLHPGALRYYREAGVPGIEAFAKSVGQ
;
A
#
# COMPACT_ATOMS: atom_id res chain seq x y z
N ASP A 1 1.08 8.95 22.51
CA ASP A 1 2.13 8.01 22.11
C ASP A 1 2.09 7.80 20.61
N THR A 2 3.10 8.26 19.96
CA THR A 2 3.22 8.53 18.56
C THR A 2 2.82 7.37 17.66
N ALA A 3 1.97 7.63 16.67
CA ALA A 3 1.82 6.79 15.48
C ALA A 3 3.20 6.66 14.82
N ARG A 4 3.96 5.63 15.21
CA ARG A 4 5.28 5.37 14.68
C ARG A 4 5.12 4.86 13.26
N SER A 5 5.63 5.62 12.32
CA SER A 5 5.81 5.20 10.94
C SER A 5 6.65 3.91 10.92
N ARG A 6 6.03 2.80 10.53
CA ARG A 6 6.71 1.52 10.35
C ARG A 6 7.14 1.34 8.89
N GLY A 7 7.82 2.35 8.35
CA GLY A 7 8.38 2.29 7.01
C GLY A 7 9.50 1.25 6.92
N LEU A 8 9.76 0.76 5.69
CA LEU A 8 10.88 -0.15 5.42
C LEU A 8 12.23 0.41 5.92
N GLY A 9 12.40 1.73 5.92
CA GLY A 9 13.59 2.40 6.45
C GLY A 9 13.77 2.15 7.94
N ASP A 10 12.68 2.17 8.72
CA ASP A 10 12.71 1.90 10.15
C ASP A 10 13.05 0.44 10.44
N VAL A 11 12.49 -0.49 9.66
CA VAL A 11 12.81 -1.92 9.74
C VAL A 11 14.28 -2.17 9.39
N TYR A 12 14.79 -1.53 8.34
CA TYR A 12 16.18 -1.69 7.90
C TYR A 12 17.16 -1.11 8.91
N LYS A 13 16.95 0.12 9.37
CA LYS A 13 17.80 0.80 10.33
C LYS A 13 17.54 0.35 11.77
N ARG A 14 16.33 -0.12 12.06
CA ARG A 14 15.88 -0.52 13.39
C ARG A 14 16.20 0.53 14.46
N GLN A 15 15.99 1.81 14.12
CA GLN A 15 16.31 2.93 15.00
C GLN A 15 15.21 3.22 16.00
N ASP A 16 13.96 2.90 15.64
CA ASP A 16 12.79 3.08 16.48
C ASP A 16 11.72 2.01 16.24
N GLY A 17 10.59 2.11 16.94
CA GLY A 17 9.51 1.13 16.85
C GLY A 17 9.82 -0.20 17.54
N ASP A 18 9.08 -1.24 17.18
CA ASP A 18 9.18 -2.59 17.78
C ASP A 18 10.53 -3.28 17.49
N TYR A 19 11.32 -2.72 16.59
CA TYR A 19 12.61 -3.26 16.15
C TYR A 19 13.81 -2.40 16.57
N ALA A 20 13.59 -1.41 17.44
CA ALA A 20 14.66 -0.54 17.94
C ALA A 20 15.82 -1.34 18.52
N GLY A 21 17.04 -0.98 18.13
CA GLY A 21 18.26 -1.66 18.56
C GLY A 21 18.58 -2.99 17.86
N GLN A 22 17.69 -3.51 17.01
CA GLN A 22 17.95 -4.73 16.26
C GLN A 22 18.60 -4.39 14.90
N LYS A 23 19.77 -4.91 14.60
CA LYS A 23 20.43 -4.73 13.29
C LYS A 23 19.80 -5.63 12.23
N SER A 24 19.46 -5.08 11.06
CA SER A 24 18.88 -5.86 9.97
C SER A 24 19.46 -5.54 8.58
N GLY A 25 20.72 -5.18 8.50
CA GLY A 25 21.44 -5.03 7.23
C GLY A 25 21.46 -6.28 6.34
N GLN A 26 20.76 -7.34 6.75
CA GLN A 26 20.63 -8.59 6.00
C GLN A 26 19.48 -8.58 4.96
N ILE A 27 18.60 -7.57 5.01
CA ILE A 27 17.46 -7.47 4.09
C ILE A 27 17.60 -6.20 3.26
N VAL A 28 17.51 -6.34 1.95
CA VAL A 28 17.62 -5.25 0.97
C VAL A 28 16.46 -5.31 -0.01
N GLY A 29 16.24 -4.22 -0.75
CA GLY A 29 15.22 -4.17 -1.79
C GLY A 29 15.58 -5.02 -3.00
N TRP A 30 14.56 -5.59 -3.62
CA TRP A 30 14.73 -6.29 -4.89
C TRP A 30 13.95 -5.58 -5.99
N MET A 31 12.62 -5.64 -5.98
CA MET A 31 11.78 -4.98 -6.96
C MET A 31 10.47 -4.52 -6.37
N SER A 32 9.93 -3.43 -6.89
CA SER A 32 8.57 -3.00 -6.61
C SER A 32 7.61 -3.74 -7.53
N ILE A 33 6.51 -4.22 -6.96
CA ILE A 33 5.45 -4.84 -7.74
C ILE A 33 4.36 -3.76 -7.98
N LYS A 34 3.14 -4.15 -7.94
CA LYS A 34 1.97 -3.32 -8.14
C LYS A 34 1.74 -2.41 -6.92
N PRO A 35 1.50 -1.10 -7.09
CA PRO A 35 1.19 -0.22 -5.97
C PRO A 35 -0.10 -0.65 -5.26
N ILE A 36 -0.11 -0.46 -3.96
CA ILE A 36 -1.26 -0.62 -3.09
C ILE A 36 -1.90 0.76 -2.93
N ILE A 37 -3.23 0.84 -3.06
CA ILE A 37 -4.00 2.07 -2.90
C ILE A 37 -4.93 1.92 -1.70
N MET A 38 -5.03 2.96 -0.88
CA MET A 38 -5.98 2.99 0.22
C MET A 38 -7.40 3.18 -0.29
N HIS A 39 -8.33 2.37 0.22
CA HIS A 39 -9.75 2.46 -0.08
C HIS A 39 -10.53 2.69 1.21
N VAL A 40 -11.43 3.66 1.20
CA VAL A 40 -12.45 3.86 2.24
C VAL A 40 -13.80 3.65 1.57
N ILE A 41 -14.46 2.55 1.87
CA ILE A 41 -15.66 2.10 1.16
C ILE A 41 -16.87 2.21 2.07
N VAL A 42 -17.95 2.80 1.56
CA VAL A 42 -19.23 2.98 2.24
C VAL A 42 -20.38 2.61 1.33
N MET A 43 -21.56 2.37 1.91
CA MET A 43 -22.79 2.24 1.12
C MET A 43 -23.11 3.56 0.41
N ASP A 44 -23.63 3.49 -0.81
CA ASP A 44 -23.87 4.66 -1.65
C ASP A 44 -24.91 5.62 -1.08
N ASP A 45 -25.92 5.08 -0.41
CA ASP A 45 -27.02 5.81 0.26
C ASP A 45 -26.64 6.34 1.66
N SER A 46 -25.43 6.05 2.15
CA SER A 46 -24.99 6.51 3.47
C SER A 46 -24.74 8.02 3.53
N ASN A 47 -24.91 8.62 4.71
CA ASN A 47 -24.61 10.03 4.96
C ASN A 47 -23.11 10.33 5.11
N ILE A 48 -22.25 9.32 5.03
CA ILE A 48 -20.80 9.45 5.19
C ILE A 48 -20.21 10.02 3.89
N LYS A 49 -19.72 11.24 3.90
CA LYS A 49 -19.15 11.94 2.73
C LYS A 49 -17.64 12.10 2.79
N SER A 50 -17.07 11.97 3.98
CA SER A 50 -15.63 12.16 4.24
C SER A 50 -15.12 11.18 5.29
N VAL A 51 -13.80 11.07 5.42
CA VAL A 51 -13.15 10.25 6.47
C VAL A 51 -13.56 10.72 7.87
N THR A 52 -13.76 12.01 8.09
CA THR A 52 -14.14 12.56 9.40
C THR A 52 -15.58 12.21 9.81
N ASP A 53 -16.47 11.90 8.87
CA ASP A 53 -17.84 11.46 9.16
C ASP A 53 -17.90 10.03 9.74
N LEU A 54 -16.75 9.36 9.79
CA LEU A 54 -16.62 8.04 10.43
C LEU A 54 -16.69 8.12 11.97
N LYS A 55 -16.71 9.31 12.56
CA LYS A 55 -16.94 9.49 14.00
C LYS A 55 -18.28 8.89 14.41
N GLY A 56 -18.26 8.05 15.46
CA GLY A 56 -19.44 7.34 15.95
C GLY A 56 -19.88 6.14 15.09
N LYS A 57 -19.17 5.81 14.01
CA LYS A 57 -19.54 4.74 13.07
C LYS A 57 -18.89 3.40 13.41
N ARG A 58 -19.37 2.35 12.77
CA ARG A 58 -18.82 0.98 12.81
C ARG A 58 -17.89 0.82 11.62
N VAL A 59 -16.59 0.73 11.87
CA VAL A 59 -15.58 0.76 10.80
C VAL A 59 -14.75 -0.51 10.80
N GLY A 60 -14.71 -1.19 9.68
CA GLY A 60 -13.80 -2.32 9.43
C GLY A 60 -12.38 -1.80 9.15
N MET A 61 -11.39 -2.26 9.93
CA MET A 61 -10.02 -1.75 9.92
C MET A 61 -8.98 -2.78 9.46
N GLY A 62 -9.40 -3.98 9.08
CA GLY A 62 -8.49 -5.09 8.78
C GLY A 62 -8.12 -5.94 9.99
N GLN A 63 -7.50 -7.08 9.72
CA GLN A 63 -7.17 -8.06 10.76
C GLN A 63 -5.97 -7.63 11.62
N PRO A 64 -5.91 -8.04 12.91
CA PRO A 64 -4.76 -7.79 13.77
C PRO A 64 -3.44 -8.30 13.15
N GLY A 65 -2.38 -7.49 13.26
CA GLY A 65 -1.07 -7.80 12.69
C GLY A 65 -0.94 -7.62 11.18
N GLY A 66 -2.02 -7.30 10.48
CA GLY A 66 -2.00 -7.00 9.05
C GLY A 66 -1.61 -5.56 8.75
N THR A 67 -0.92 -5.33 7.64
CA THR A 67 -0.54 -3.98 7.19
C THR A 67 -1.75 -3.10 6.94
N SER A 68 -2.85 -3.65 6.40
CA SER A 68 -4.09 -2.90 6.19
C SER A 68 -4.64 -2.29 7.47
N MET A 69 -4.56 -3.03 8.59
CA MET A 69 -4.99 -2.49 9.90
C MET A 69 -4.08 -1.32 10.34
N LEU A 70 -2.76 -1.48 10.20
CA LEU A 70 -1.81 -0.43 10.58
C LEU A 70 -2.01 0.84 9.76
N ASP A 71 -2.23 0.68 8.45
CA ASP A 71 -2.44 1.80 7.55
C ASP A 71 -3.80 2.47 7.78
N ALA A 72 -4.83 1.68 8.10
CA ALA A 72 -6.14 2.21 8.48
C ALA A 72 -6.07 2.96 9.81
N ASP A 73 -5.41 2.42 10.83
CA ASP A 73 -5.14 3.11 12.10
C ASP A 73 -4.40 4.44 11.85
N PHE A 74 -3.39 4.41 10.99
CA PHE A 74 -2.61 5.61 10.67
C PHE A 74 -3.44 6.68 9.94
N LEU A 75 -4.26 6.28 8.96
CA LEU A 75 -5.20 7.18 8.28
C LEU A 75 -6.16 7.84 9.28
N MET A 76 -6.82 7.02 10.12
CA MET A 76 -7.83 7.52 11.05
C MET A 76 -7.23 8.47 12.10
N ARG A 77 -6.09 8.12 12.69
CA ARG A 77 -5.38 9.01 13.65
C ARG A 77 -4.92 10.31 13.00
N THR A 78 -4.44 10.26 11.75
CA THR A 78 -4.04 11.46 11.00
C THR A 78 -5.25 12.34 10.67
N ALA A 79 -6.42 11.74 10.50
CA ALA A 79 -7.69 12.44 10.34
C ALA A 79 -8.28 12.97 11.69
N GLY A 80 -7.60 12.72 12.81
CA GLY A 80 -8.02 13.17 14.14
C GLY A 80 -9.04 12.25 14.81
N LEU A 81 -9.17 11.00 14.36
CA LEU A 81 -10.10 10.01 14.91
C LEU A 81 -9.35 8.86 15.57
N GLU A 82 -9.61 8.65 16.86
CA GLU A 82 -8.97 7.60 17.66
C GLU A 82 -9.79 6.31 17.63
N PRO A 83 -9.23 5.17 17.12
CA PRO A 83 -9.90 3.88 17.12
C PRO A 83 -10.31 3.44 18.54
N GLY A 84 -11.50 2.87 18.66
CA GLY A 84 -12.08 2.43 19.94
C GLY A 84 -12.61 3.56 20.84
N LYS A 85 -12.32 4.83 20.52
CA LYS A 85 -12.78 6.00 21.25
C LYS A 85 -13.77 6.84 20.43
N ASP A 86 -13.35 7.27 19.23
CA ASP A 86 -14.17 8.13 18.39
C ASP A 86 -15.08 7.34 17.45
N PHE A 87 -14.81 6.06 17.23
CA PHE A 87 -15.63 5.14 16.42
C PHE A 87 -15.41 3.70 16.91
N LYS A 88 -16.33 2.80 16.55
CA LYS A 88 -16.22 1.37 16.85
C LYS A 88 -15.44 0.67 15.75
N ASP A 89 -14.23 0.22 16.05
CA ASP A 89 -13.36 -0.49 15.11
C ASP A 89 -13.59 -1.99 15.14
N PHE A 90 -13.65 -2.58 13.94
CA PHE A 90 -13.79 -4.02 13.72
C PHE A 90 -12.53 -4.55 13.03
N ARG A 91 -11.84 -5.49 13.68
CA ARG A 91 -10.54 -5.99 13.25
C ARG A 91 -10.66 -7.41 12.71
N VAL A 92 -11.16 -7.51 11.48
CA VAL A 92 -11.41 -8.78 10.79
C VAL A 92 -10.85 -8.76 9.37
N LYS A 93 -10.79 -9.94 8.72
CA LYS A 93 -10.28 -10.08 7.34
C LYS A 93 -11.20 -9.38 6.32
N LEU A 94 -10.64 -8.98 5.19
CA LEU A 94 -11.37 -8.26 4.13
C LEU A 94 -12.66 -8.98 3.67
N PRO A 95 -12.69 -10.29 3.39
CA PRO A 95 -13.94 -10.96 3.01
C PRO A 95 -15.05 -10.78 4.04
N ALA A 96 -14.73 -10.93 5.33
CA ALA A 96 -15.71 -10.72 6.41
C ALA A 96 -16.17 -9.25 6.49
N MET A 97 -15.26 -8.28 6.32
CA MET A 97 -15.64 -6.87 6.29
C MET A 97 -16.58 -6.55 5.12
N VAL A 98 -16.33 -7.14 3.95
CA VAL A 98 -17.19 -6.99 2.77
C VAL A 98 -18.59 -7.50 3.05
N ASP A 99 -18.71 -8.72 3.60
CA ASP A 99 -20.01 -9.30 3.95
C ASP A 99 -20.71 -8.48 5.06
N MET A 100 -19.98 -8.02 6.07
CA MET A 100 -20.52 -7.18 7.14
C MET A 100 -20.99 -5.81 6.64
N LEU A 101 -20.29 -5.18 5.71
CA LEU A 101 -20.73 -3.92 5.10
C LEU A 101 -22.02 -4.13 4.28
N GLY A 102 -22.04 -5.17 3.44
CA GLY A 102 -23.23 -5.51 2.64
C GLY A 102 -24.46 -5.83 3.49
N ASN A 103 -24.26 -6.44 4.66
CA ASN A 103 -25.31 -6.79 5.63
C ASN A 103 -25.67 -5.65 6.61
N GLY A 104 -25.11 -4.44 6.45
CA GLY A 104 -25.37 -3.31 7.33
C GLY A 104 -24.81 -3.45 8.76
N GLN A 105 -23.86 -4.35 8.98
CA GLN A 105 -23.16 -4.54 10.25
C GLN A 105 -21.97 -3.59 10.41
N LEU A 106 -21.43 -3.07 9.28
CA LEU A 106 -20.47 -1.98 9.21
C LEU A 106 -21.10 -0.79 8.49
N ASP A 107 -20.62 0.40 8.80
CA ASP A 107 -20.96 1.64 8.11
C ASP A 107 -19.88 2.01 7.07
N ALA A 108 -18.66 1.55 7.30
CA ALA A 108 -17.52 1.69 6.38
C ALA A 108 -16.54 0.54 6.53
N LEU A 109 -15.74 0.30 5.50
CA LEU A 109 -14.53 -0.49 5.58
C LEU A 109 -13.33 0.29 5.01
N ILE A 110 -12.18 0.14 5.65
CA ILE A 110 -10.91 0.72 5.22
C ILE A 110 -9.96 -0.43 4.90
N TRP A 111 -9.40 -0.39 3.70
CA TRP A 111 -8.47 -1.43 3.24
C TRP A 111 -7.46 -0.88 2.25
N ASN A 112 -6.22 -1.30 2.39
CA ASN A 112 -5.20 -1.11 1.38
C ASN A 112 -5.13 -2.34 0.46
N GLY A 113 -5.02 -2.13 -0.83
CA GLY A 113 -4.92 -3.24 -1.77
C GLY A 113 -4.61 -2.79 -3.18
N SER A 114 -4.21 -3.74 -4.00
CA SER A 114 -3.95 -3.49 -5.41
C SER A 114 -5.25 -3.57 -6.22
N PRO A 115 -5.77 -2.44 -6.72
CA PRO A 115 -7.00 -2.41 -7.48
C PRO A 115 -6.82 -3.00 -8.90
N PRO A 116 -7.90 -3.61 -9.50
CA PRO A 116 -9.17 -3.91 -8.86
C PRO A 116 -9.09 -5.12 -7.94
N MET A 117 -9.69 -5.01 -6.74
CA MET A 117 -9.69 -6.09 -5.74
C MET A 117 -10.92 -6.99 -5.90
N PRO A 118 -10.78 -8.33 -6.03
CA PRO A 118 -11.91 -9.24 -6.21
C PRO A 118 -13.00 -9.12 -5.14
N PRO A 119 -12.72 -8.97 -3.83
CA PRO A 119 -13.76 -8.77 -2.84
C PRO A 119 -14.56 -7.47 -3.04
N VAL A 120 -13.92 -6.39 -3.51
CA VAL A 120 -14.61 -5.13 -3.80
C VAL A 120 -15.46 -5.25 -5.07
N ILE A 121 -14.97 -5.98 -6.09
CA ILE A 121 -15.76 -6.30 -7.29
C ILE A 121 -17.03 -7.07 -6.88
N LYS A 122 -16.89 -8.11 -6.04
CA LYS A 122 -18.03 -8.87 -5.50
C LYS A 122 -19.00 -7.95 -4.77
N LEU A 123 -18.52 -7.10 -3.87
CA LEU A 123 -19.36 -6.16 -3.13
C LEU A 123 -20.15 -5.24 -4.07
N LYS A 124 -19.49 -4.65 -5.07
CA LYS A 124 -20.13 -3.76 -6.05
C LYS A 124 -21.14 -4.48 -6.97
N SER A 125 -20.99 -5.78 -7.21
CA SER A 125 -21.96 -6.55 -7.97
C SER A 125 -23.25 -6.85 -7.20
N GLN A 126 -23.22 -6.78 -5.88
CA GLN A 126 -24.34 -7.09 -5.00
C GLN A 126 -24.97 -5.86 -4.36
N HIS A 127 -24.19 -4.80 -4.16
CA HIS A 127 -24.58 -3.59 -3.44
C HIS A 127 -24.07 -2.34 -4.15
N LYS A 128 -24.86 -1.26 -4.06
CA LYS A 128 -24.37 0.07 -4.46
C LYS A 128 -23.45 0.62 -3.37
N VAL A 129 -22.19 0.71 -3.68
CA VAL A 129 -21.17 1.25 -2.77
C VAL A 129 -20.31 2.27 -3.51
N ARG A 130 -19.80 3.26 -2.78
CA ARG A 130 -18.84 4.23 -3.27
C ARG A 130 -17.55 4.19 -2.47
N ILE A 131 -16.47 4.65 -3.09
CA ILE A 131 -15.17 4.81 -2.47
C ILE A 131 -15.04 6.31 -2.18
N LEU A 132 -14.73 6.65 -0.93
CA LEU A 132 -14.56 8.04 -0.51
C LEU A 132 -13.21 8.58 -0.92
N ASP A 133 -13.18 9.85 -1.26
CA ASP A 133 -11.94 10.60 -1.40
C ASP A 133 -11.20 10.71 -0.06
N ILE A 134 -9.89 10.55 -0.11
CA ILE A 134 -8.98 10.97 0.94
C ILE A 134 -8.42 12.31 0.51
N PRO A 135 -8.82 13.42 1.18
CA PRO A 135 -8.45 14.77 0.75
C PRO A 135 -6.94 14.98 0.62
N ARG A 136 -6.52 15.82 -0.30
CA ARG A 136 -5.11 16.08 -0.61
C ARG A 136 -4.29 16.54 0.59
N ASP A 137 -4.86 17.39 1.45
CA ASP A 137 -4.22 17.85 2.68
C ASP A 137 -4.01 16.71 3.68
N LEU A 138 -4.97 15.79 3.82
CA LEU A 138 -4.85 14.61 4.67
C LEU A 138 -3.81 13.64 4.10
N SER A 139 -3.85 13.36 2.80
CA SER A 139 -2.85 12.50 2.16
C SER A 139 -1.44 13.11 2.22
N ALA A 140 -1.32 14.44 2.15
CA ALA A 140 -0.04 15.14 2.31
C ALA A 140 0.53 15.01 3.74
N LYS A 141 -0.32 15.10 4.77
CA LYS A 141 0.07 14.85 6.18
C LYS A 141 0.58 13.41 6.36
N ILE A 142 -0.12 12.43 5.78
CA ILE A 142 0.26 11.00 5.80
C ILE A 142 1.64 10.82 5.15
N ARG A 143 1.85 11.35 3.95
CA ARG A 143 3.12 11.24 3.22
C ARG A 143 4.28 11.94 3.93
N LYS A 144 4.01 13.08 4.56
CA LYS A 144 5.02 13.79 5.36
C LYS A 144 5.47 12.99 6.58
N ALA A 145 4.55 12.24 7.19
CA ALA A 145 4.85 11.44 8.38
C ALA A 145 5.60 10.14 8.04
N SER A 146 5.48 9.61 6.81
CA SER A 146 6.23 8.43 6.39
C SER A 146 6.53 8.41 4.90
N PRO A 147 7.80 8.21 4.49
CA PRO A 147 8.20 8.10 3.09
C PRO A 147 7.71 6.80 2.41
N ALA A 148 7.15 5.85 3.17
CA ALA A 148 6.54 4.65 2.61
C ALA A 148 5.25 4.96 1.84
N TYR A 149 4.62 6.11 2.12
CA TYR A 149 3.42 6.57 1.43
C TYR A 149 3.78 7.55 0.32
N THR A 150 3.23 7.33 -0.85
CA THR A 150 3.42 8.18 -2.04
C THR A 150 2.09 8.72 -2.53
N GLU A 151 2.15 9.74 -3.38
CA GLU A 151 0.95 10.26 -4.04
C GLU A 151 0.39 9.24 -5.02
N GLY A 152 -0.92 9.16 -5.08
CA GLY A 152 -1.57 8.36 -6.09
C GLY A 152 -3.00 8.03 -5.81
N ASP A 153 -3.80 8.21 -6.84
CA ASP A 153 -5.23 8.06 -6.84
C ASP A 153 -5.65 6.72 -7.39
N LEU A 154 -6.88 6.35 -7.10
CA LEU A 154 -7.56 5.25 -7.75
C LEU A 154 -8.08 5.75 -9.10
N PRO A 155 -7.57 5.23 -10.24
CA PRO A 155 -7.99 5.72 -11.54
C PRO A 155 -9.48 5.53 -11.79
N ALA A 156 -10.08 6.43 -12.55
CA ALA A 156 -11.44 6.28 -13.06
C ALA A 156 -11.64 4.92 -13.74
N ASN A 157 -12.84 4.39 -13.66
CA ASN A 157 -13.23 3.10 -14.25
C ASN A 157 -12.42 1.89 -13.77
N THR A 158 -11.79 1.99 -12.59
CA THR A 158 -11.12 0.84 -11.95
C THR A 158 -12.14 -0.21 -11.48
N TYR A 159 -13.29 0.24 -11.00
CA TYR A 159 -14.43 -0.61 -10.63
C TYR A 159 -15.68 -0.22 -11.44
N ALA A 160 -16.65 -1.12 -11.52
CA ALA A 160 -17.95 -0.80 -12.07
C ALA A 160 -18.57 0.39 -11.29
N ASP A 161 -19.33 1.24 -11.98
CA ASP A 161 -19.98 2.42 -11.41
C ASP A 161 -19.04 3.36 -10.63
N GLN A 162 -17.80 3.50 -11.11
CA GLN A 162 -16.83 4.46 -10.60
C GLN A 162 -16.27 5.28 -11.78
N PRO A 163 -17.04 6.23 -12.32
CA PRO A 163 -16.67 6.99 -13.52
C PRO A 163 -15.55 8.01 -13.27
N ASN A 164 -15.36 8.43 -12.02
CA ASN A 164 -14.37 9.44 -11.64
C ASN A 164 -13.17 8.82 -10.96
N GLU A 165 -12.03 9.51 -11.05
CA GLU A 165 -10.88 9.25 -10.20
C GLU A 165 -11.25 9.48 -8.73
N VAL A 166 -10.68 8.68 -7.81
CA VAL A 166 -10.84 8.86 -6.37
C VAL A 166 -9.52 9.26 -5.77
N MET A 167 -9.47 10.40 -5.11
CA MET A 167 -8.29 10.88 -4.40
C MET A 167 -7.87 9.91 -3.30
N SER A 168 -6.60 9.55 -3.26
CA SER A 168 -6.07 8.63 -2.28
C SER A 168 -4.56 8.81 -2.08
N PHE A 169 -3.92 7.83 -1.49
CA PHE A 169 -2.48 7.68 -1.42
C PHE A 169 -2.08 6.23 -1.69
N ARG A 170 -0.83 6.04 -2.06
CA ARG A 170 -0.24 4.73 -2.38
C ARG A 170 0.75 4.29 -1.33
N LEU A 171 0.88 2.98 -1.20
CA LEU A 171 1.98 2.33 -0.51
C LEU A 171 2.81 1.55 -1.53
N GLY A 172 4.12 1.51 -1.30
CA GLY A 172 4.99 0.62 -2.04
C GLY A 172 4.68 -0.85 -1.69
N ASN A 173 4.49 -1.67 -2.71
CA ASN A 173 4.44 -3.12 -2.54
C ASN A 173 5.75 -3.68 -3.10
N VAL A 174 6.68 -3.99 -2.21
CA VAL A 174 8.07 -4.29 -2.56
C VAL A 174 8.45 -5.71 -2.18
N LEU A 175 9.23 -6.34 -3.05
CA LEU A 175 9.91 -7.59 -2.75
C LEU A 175 11.26 -7.28 -2.11
N LEU A 176 11.53 -8.00 -1.04
CA LEU A 176 12.77 -7.92 -0.29
C LEU A 176 13.56 -9.22 -0.46
N ILE A 177 14.88 -9.12 -0.39
CA ILE A 177 15.78 -10.25 -0.53
C ILE A 177 16.89 -10.15 0.52
N LYS A 178 17.50 -11.28 0.89
CA LYS A 178 18.67 -11.26 1.76
C LYS A 178 19.87 -10.68 1.01
N SER A 179 20.61 -9.80 1.66
CA SER A 179 21.83 -9.21 1.11
C SER A 179 22.95 -10.24 0.86
N SER A 180 22.86 -11.42 1.48
CA SER A 180 23.82 -12.51 1.31
C SER A 180 23.62 -13.36 0.06
N VAL A 181 22.54 -13.14 -0.71
CA VAL A 181 22.35 -13.83 -1.99
C VAL A 181 23.43 -13.34 -2.97
N PRO A 182 24.12 -14.24 -3.71
CA PRO A 182 25.16 -13.80 -4.64
C PRO A 182 24.63 -12.79 -5.68
N GLU A 183 25.45 -11.76 -5.96
CA GLU A 183 25.08 -10.66 -6.86
C GLU A 183 24.61 -11.15 -8.22
N ASP A 184 25.36 -12.07 -8.84
CA ASP A 184 25.02 -12.59 -10.17
C ASP A 184 23.70 -13.36 -10.18
N ILE A 185 23.34 -14.05 -9.10
CA ILE A 185 22.06 -14.75 -9.00
C ILE A 185 20.92 -13.73 -9.02
N VAL A 186 21.03 -12.66 -8.22
CA VAL A 186 19.98 -11.63 -8.19
C VAL A 186 19.93 -10.83 -9.48
N TYR A 187 21.07 -10.56 -10.09
CA TYR A 187 21.13 -9.93 -11.42
C TYR A 187 20.38 -10.77 -12.46
N GLN A 188 20.70 -12.06 -12.58
CA GLN A 188 20.06 -12.96 -13.55
C GLN A 188 18.55 -13.11 -13.26
N ALA A 189 18.16 -13.25 -12.00
CA ALA A 189 16.77 -13.32 -11.61
C ALA A 189 16.01 -12.03 -11.95
N THR A 190 16.61 -10.86 -11.70
CA THR A 190 16.04 -9.56 -12.04
C THR A 190 15.86 -9.42 -13.55
N LYS A 191 16.89 -9.77 -14.31
CA LYS A 191 16.87 -9.78 -15.78
C LYS A 191 15.77 -10.68 -16.30
N ALA A 192 15.72 -11.92 -15.83
CA ALA A 192 14.73 -12.89 -16.26
C ALA A 192 13.29 -12.40 -16.02
N VAL A 193 13.01 -11.80 -14.87
CA VAL A 193 11.70 -11.24 -14.57
C VAL A 193 11.38 -10.04 -15.48
N MET A 194 12.30 -9.09 -15.58
CA MET A 194 12.07 -7.83 -16.30
C MET A 194 11.95 -8.02 -17.82
N GLU A 195 12.65 -9.00 -18.38
CA GLU A 195 12.57 -9.33 -19.79
C GLU A 195 11.37 -10.23 -20.15
N ASN A 196 10.66 -10.77 -19.15
CA ASN A 196 9.51 -11.66 -19.34
C ASN A 196 8.26 -11.19 -18.60
N LEU A 197 8.05 -9.87 -18.46
CA LEU A 197 6.89 -9.32 -17.75
C LEU A 197 5.55 -9.75 -18.36
N ASP A 198 5.45 -9.90 -19.67
CA ASP A 198 4.24 -10.38 -20.33
C ASP A 198 3.91 -11.81 -19.91
N PHE A 199 4.90 -12.70 -19.89
CA PHE A 199 4.73 -14.07 -19.39
C PHE A 199 4.33 -14.05 -17.90
N MET A 200 5.02 -13.26 -17.06
CA MET A 200 4.66 -13.11 -15.65
C MET A 200 3.22 -12.62 -15.47
N GLY A 201 2.75 -11.76 -16.38
CA GLY A 201 1.36 -11.29 -16.42
C GLY A 201 0.33 -12.40 -16.71
N THR A 202 0.71 -13.48 -17.35
CA THR A 202 -0.15 -14.67 -17.52
C THR A 202 -0.22 -15.52 -16.26
N VAL A 203 0.88 -15.56 -15.49
CA VAL A 203 0.95 -16.28 -14.21
C VAL A 203 0.10 -15.58 -13.14
N HIS A 204 0.23 -14.24 -13.02
CA HIS A 204 -0.59 -13.48 -12.09
C HIS A 204 -0.82 -12.04 -12.61
N PRO A 205 -2.07 -11.54 -12.62
CA PRO A 205 -2.42 -10.22 -13.18
C PRO A 205 -1.66 -9.03 -12.56
N ALA A 206 -1.14 -9.16 -11.35
CA ALA A 206 -0.35 -8.10 -10.70
C ALA A 206 0.88 -7.70 -11.53
N TRP A 207 1.49 -8.65 -12.24
CA TRP A 207 2.70 -8.41 -13.03
C TRP A 207 2.45 -7.56 -14.28
N LYS A 208 1.22 -7.52 -14.81
CA LYS A 208 0.85 -6.66 -15.97
C LYS A 208 1.04 -5.17 -15.73
N LYS A 209 1.21 -4.77 -14.48
CA LYS A 209 1.39 -3.35 -14.09
C LYS A 209 2.81 -3.05 -13.58
N VAL A 210 3.69 -4.02 -13.60
CA VAL A 210 5.11 -3.80 -13.33
C VAL A 210 5.73 -3.14 -14.57
N SER A 211 6.46 -2.07 -14.37
CA SER A 211 7.13 -1.34 -15.44
C SER A 211 8.48 -0.81 -14.96
N LYS A 212 9.36 -0.48 -15.88
CA LYS A 212 10.65 0.14 -15.56
C LYS A 212 10.48 1.41 -14.70
N ASP A 213 9.50 2.24 -15.03
CA ASP A 213 9.28 3.53 -14.35
C ASP A 213 8.83 3.36 -12.89
N GLY A 214 8.24 2.21 -12.56
CA GLY A 214 7.70 1.94 -11.22
C GLY A 214 8.54 0.98 -10.37
N ILE A 215 9.56 0.34 -10.96
CA ILE A 215 10.24 -0.81 -10.33
C ILE A 215 10.99 -0.48 -9.02
N ILE A 216 11.36 0.76 -8.83
CA ILE A 216 12.05 1.25 -7.62
C ILE A 216 11.14 2.04 -6.67
N ASN A 217 9.86 2.19 -6.99
CA ASN A 217 8.94 2.97 -6.18
C ASN A 217 8.62 2.30 -4.84
N GLY A 218 8.57 3.10 -3.78
CA GLY A 218 8.23 2.65 -2.42
C GLY A 218 9.41 2.04 -1.64
N PHE A 219 10.62 2.02 -2.21
CA PHE A 219 11.81 1.69 -1.44
C PHE A 219 12.34 2.89 -0.66
N THR A 220 12.73 2.62 0.59
CA THR A 220 13.41 3.55 1.50
C THR A 220 14.71 2.92 2.03
N ILE A 221 15.10 1.78 1.47
CA ILE A 221 16.28 1.00 1.83
C ILE A 221 17.10 0.70 0.58
N PRO A 222 18.40 0.38 0.72
CA PRO A 222 19.26 -0.03 -0.38
C PRO A 222 18.68 -1.19 -1.19
N LEU A 223 18.91 -1.19 -2.50
CA LEU A 223 18.64 -2.33 -3.37
C LEU A 223 19.75 -3.36 -3.26
N HIS A 224 19.44 -4.61 -3.59
CA HIS A 224 20.45 -5.63 -3.77
C HIS A 224 21.42 -5.25 -4.91
N PRO A 225 22.76 -5.41 -4.74
CA PRO A 225 23.73 -5.03 -5.78
C PRO A 225 23.40 -5.58 -7.17
N GLY A 226 22.98 -6.85 -7.26
CA GLY A 226 22.59 -7.45 -8.52
C GLY A 226 21.36 -6.83 -9.17
N ALA A 227 20.36 -6.43 -8.37
CA ALA A 227 19.21 -5.71 -8.88
C ALA A 227 19.58 -4.30 -9.35
N LEU A 228 20.37 -3.58 -8.55
CA LEU A 228 20.85 -2.23 -8.87
C LEU A 228 21.67 -2.23 -10.16
N ARG A 229 22.58 -3.21 -10.35
CA ARG A 229 23.35 -3.38 -11.58
C ARG A 229 22.45 -3.54 -12.79
N TYR A 230 21.48 -4.45 -12.73
CA TYR A 230 20.54 -4.63 -13.84
C TYR A 230 19.72 -3.36 -14.12
N TYR A 231 19.24 -2.67 -13.09
CA TYR A 231 18.43 -1.46 -13.28
C TYR A 231 19.22 -0.31 -13.89
N ARG A 232 20.51 -0.19 -13.59
CA ARG A 232 21.44 0.74 -14.25
C ARG A 232 21.61 0.39 -15.73
N GLU A 233 21.91 -0.86 -16.05
CA GLU A 233 22.07 -1.35 -17.43
C GLU A 233 20.79 -1.21 -18.24
N ALA A 234 19.64 -1.47 -17.62
CA ALA A 234 18.33 -1.33 -18.26
C ALA A 234 17.85 0.12 -18.41
N GLY A 235 18.56 1.10 -17.84
CA GLY A 235 18.20 2.51 -17.90
C GLY A 235 16.90 2.82 -17.14
N VAL A 236 16.75 2.29 -15.92
CA VAL A 236 15.58 2.57 -15.08
C VAL A 236 15.57 4.06 -14.71
N PRO A 237 14.48 4.80 -14.97
CA PRO A 237 14.40 6.21 -14.65
C PRO A 237 14.61 6.48 -13.15
N GLY A 238 15.44 7.46 -12.82
CA GLY A 238 15.69 7.89 -11.44
C GLY A 238 16.57 6.98 -10.60
N ILE A 239 17.13 5.89 -11.17
CA ILE A 239 17.90 4.90 -10.42
C ILE A 239 19.10 5.50 -9.68
N GLU A 240 19.81 6.44 -10.28
CA GLU A 240 20.99 7.07 -9.64
C GLU A 240 20.59 8.02 -8.50
N ALA A 241 19.51 8.78 -8.70
CA ALA A 241 18.99 9.64 -7.64
C ALA A 241 18.49 8.80 -6.45
N PHE A 242 17.84 7.68 -6.72
CA PHE A 242 17.42 6.73 -5.70
C PHE A 242 18.64 6.12 -4.98
N ALA A 243 19.60 5.56 -5.71
CA ALA A 243 20.79 4.94 -5.13
C ALA A 243 21.53 5.92 -4.19
N LYS A 244 21.73 7.17 -4.62
CA LYS A 244 22.30 8.23 -3.79
C LYS A 244 21.46 8.50 -2.53
N SER A 245 20.14 8.49 -2.61
CA SER A 245 19.24 8.77 -1.48
C SER A 245 19.30 7.72 -0.38
N VAL A 246 19.69 6.48 -0.73
CA VAL A 246 19.82 5.35 0.21
C VAL A 246 21.29 4.97 0.51
N GLY A 247 22.26 5.77 0.05
CA GLY A 247 23.69 5.60 0.32
C GLY A 247 24.38 4.50 -0.50
N GLN A 248 23.95 4.30 -1.75
CA GLN A 248 24.54 3.36 -2.73
C GLN A 248 25.22 4.07 -3.91
#